data_98767825a5a38e6c9682be0eaab53219
#
_entry.id   98767825a5a38e6c9682be0eaab53219
#
_cell.length_a   1.000
_cell.length_b   1.000
_cell.length_c   1.000
_cell.angle_alpha   90.00
_cell.angle_beta   90.00
_cell.angle_gamma   90.00
#
_symmetry.space_group_name_H-M   'P 1'
#
loop_
_entity.id
_entity.type
_entity.pdbx_description
1 polymer ?
#
loop_
_entity_poly.entity_id
_entity_poly.type
_entity_poly.pdbx_seq_one_letter_code
_entity_poly.pdbx_strand_id
1 'polypeptide(L)'
;MNSRTLDMDRIEQDQQALSRLIELLGTERVGLDLAERQLYSMDFSEEVGETAMAVLRPRSVEDLSAIMRIAQEEGLAVNTRGGGMSYTKGHVPVRPRTVVVDNAVFNRVLEVNVQDRYVSLETGVRWVDLRRALKGTGMRVPYLGTLSGNHATVGGGLSQNATGMGRMTLAEHVLGLEVVLGDGRVLRTGSWATSGTAPFYRYNGPDLTGMFLCDSGAFGLKTKVHLLLEPWPKMSFGCVTFPDRVSLVRAQAAMAQSGLHTEAFAFDGYFVGEYALKPSPPAQDKRQMIADYWADNPNKWRALRGLIRAWHPSGLGFLRGLPNAMYYIAEAADQAAADRVRQRIALLCKPYGARELPTTIPFGLRYGPYLNVGEIMANRDGEVNFPINAKFPASKAVQAMQAFEAFAADNAALMQQHGIRMACNSLLHGHFWGIEPVIFWKRPLGPYRSHYATPERRASSTSVEENAERTAAALDLRYRLQRVFRDMGSLHVQWAKSYPFAQALEGQETWGLLQQIKDVVDPSHVINPGVLGLGLEPRP
;
A
#
# COMPACT_ATOMS: atom_id res chain seq x y z
N MET A 1 43.16 20.08 -3.81
CA MET A 1 42.71 19.31 -4.99
C MET A 1 41.69 20.14 -5.76
N ASN A 2 41.87 20.22 -7.08
CA ASN A 2 41.05 21.12 -7.93
C ASN A 2 39.64 20.47 -8.13
N SER A 3 38.57 21.25 -8.15
CA SER A 3 37.19 20.73 -8.35
C SER A 3 37.04 19.84 -9.60
N ARG A 4 37.79 20.17 -10.67
CA ARG A 4 37.84 19.37 -11.90
C ARG A 4 38.42 17.95 -11.70
N THR A 5 39.41 17.79 -10.81
CA THR A 5 40.01 16.47 -10.53
C THR A 5 39.00 15.59 -9.77
N LEU A 6 38.28 16.16 -8.78
CA LEU A 6 37.23 15.45 -8.03
C LEU A 6 36.06 15.03 -8.93
N ASP A 7 35.68 15.86 -9.91
CA ASP A 7 34.63 15.51 -10.88
C ASP A 7 35.05 14.37 -11.81
N MET A 8 36.33 14.38 -12.26
CA MET A 8 36.88 13.31 -13.12
C MET A 8 36.95 11.97 -12.38
N ASP A 9 37.48 11.96 -11.16
CA ASP A 9 37.60 10.76 -10.34
C ASP A 9 36.20 10.12 -10.08
N ARG A 10 35.17 10.96 -9.85
CA ARG A 10 33.79 10.51 -9.66
C ARG A 10 33.19 9.89 -10.93
N ILE A 11 33.42 10.51 -12.09
CA ILE A 11 32.95 9.97 -13.38
C ILE A 11 33.56 8.59 -13.65
N GLU A 12 34.86 8.44 -13.38
CA GLU A 12 35.57 7.18 -13.56
C GLU A 12 35.03 6.08 -12.63
N GLN A 13 34.80 6.40 -11.35
CA GLN A 13 34.17 5.49 -10.38
C GLN A 13 32.75 5.09 -10.81
N ASP A 14 31.97 6.01 -11.34
CA ASP A 14 30.61 5.72 -11.81
C ASP A 14 30.63 4.79 -13.03
N GLN A 15 31.57 5.00 -13.96
CA GLN A 15 31.76 4.14 -15.13
C GLN A 15 32.23 2.75 -14.74
N GLN A 16 33.15 2.63 -13.79
CA GLN A 16 33.63 1.35 -13.26
C GLN A 16 32.48 0.55 -12.63
N ALA A 17 31.72 1.16 -11.74
CA ALA A 17 30.58 0.53 -11.09
C ALA A 17 29.53 0.03 -12.09
N LEU A 18 29.17 0.87 -13.09
CA LEU A 18 28.23 0.49 -14.14
C LEU A 18 28.77 -0.66 -15.01
N SER A 19 30.07 -0.64 -15.36
CA SER A 19 30.71 -1.71 -16.14
C SER A 19 30.62 -3.06 -15.42
N ARG A 20 30.88 -3.12 -14.13
CA ARG A 20 30.75 -4.33 -13.31
C ARG A 20 29.29 -4.84 -13.26
N LEU A 21 28.33 -3.95 -13.13
CA LEU A 21 26.90 -4.33 -13.14
C LEU A 21 26.45 -4.83 -14.53
N ILE A 22 26.96 -4.25 -15.61
CA ILE A 22 26.72 -4.70 -16.98
C ILE A 22 27.39 -6.06 -17.23
N GLU A 23 28.61 -6.27 -16.76
CA GLU A 23 29.31 -7.57 -16.86
C GLU A 23 28.53 -8.67 -16.12
N LEU A 24 28.01 -8.37 -14.92
CA LEU A 24 27.21 -9.32 -14.14
C LEU A 24 25.87 -9.65 -14.81
N LEU A 25 25.14 -8.64 -15.28
CA LEU A 25 23.75 -8.80 -15.68
C LEU A 25 23.55 -8.91 -17.20
N GLY A 26 24.46 -8.38 -18.00
CA GLY A 26 24.24 -8.11 -19.42
C GLY A 26 23.54 -6.77 -19.66
N THR A 27 23.84 -6.15 -20.80
CA THR A 27 23.35 -4.80 -21.15
C THR A 27 21.83 -4.70 -21.18
N GLU A 28 21.14 -5.77 -21.58
CA GLU A 28 19.67 -5.78 -21.69
C GLU A 28 18.95 -5.76 -20.33
N ARG A 29 19.66 -6.03 -19.24
CA ARG A 29 19.14 -6.02 -17.87
C ARG A 29 19.55 -4.80 -17.05
N VAL A 30 20.32 -3.88 -17.65
CA VAL A 30 20.76 -2.64 -17.03
C VAL A 30 20.18 -1.45 -17.80
N GLY A 31 19.10 -0.88 -17.27
CA GLY A 31 18.42 0.28 -17.87
C GLY A 31 19.20 1.57 -17.61
N LEU A 32 19.75 2.18 -18.66
CA LEU A 32 20.51 3.44 -18.60
C LEU A 32 19.75 4.62 -19.22
N ASP A 33 18.61 4.38 -19.86
CA ASP A 33 17.79 5.43 -20.43
C ASP A 33 17.34 6.43 -19.35
N LEU A 34 17.46 7.72 -19.63
CA LEU A 34 17.18 8.77 -18.66
C LEU A 34 15.72 8.79 -18.22
N ALA A 35 14.78 8.61 -19.16
CA ALA A 35 13.37 8.66 -18.85
C ALA A 35 12.97 7.45 -17.99
N GLU A 36 13.54 6.28 -18.25
CA GLU A 36 13.35 5.10 -17.43
C GLU A 36 13.92 5.29 -16.02
N ARG A 37 15.17 5.77 -15.90
CA ARG A 37 15.80 6.05 -14.59
C ARG A 37 14.99 7.06 -13.77
N GLN A 38 14.50 8.12 -14.39
CA GLN A 38 13.64 9.11 -13.76
C GLN A 38 12.32 8.47 -13.29
N LEU A 39 11.65 7.65 -14.12
CA LEU A 39 10.43 6.96 -13.76
C LEU A 39 10.63 6.02 -12.55
N TYR A 40 11.75 5.30 -12.51
CA TYR A 40 12.05 4.38 -11.41
C TYR A 40 12.54 5.09 -10.14
N SER A 41 12.89 6.37 -10.25
CA SER A 41 13.30 7.23 -9.13
C SER A 41 12.16 8.04 -8.52
N MET A 42 10.93 7.83 -8.97
CA MET A 42 9.73 8.54 -8.51
C MET A 42 8.69 7.58 -7.94
N ASP A 43 7.77 8.13 -7.15
CA ASP A 43 6.52 7.49 -6.76
C ASP A 43 5.34 8.47 -6.94
N PHE A 44 4.13 8.10 -6.50
CA PHE A 44 2.94 8.96 -6.62
C PHE A 44 3.01 10.25 -5.79
N SER A 45 4.01 10.43 -4.91
CA SER A 45 4.26 11.73 -4.28
C SER A 45 4.75 12.76 -5.29
N GLU A 46 5.44 12.31 -6.34
CA GLU A 46 6.11 13.15 -7.33
C GLU A 46 7.03 14.21 -6.70
N GLU A 47 7.45 13.98 -5.45
CA GLU A 47 8.47 14.78 -4.81
C GLU A 47 9.83 14.42 -5.42
N VAL A 48 10.60 15.43 -5.72
CA VAL A 48 11.90 15.26 -6.38
C VAL A 48 12.90 14.60 -5.44
N GLY A 49 13.55 13.55 -5.92
CA GLY A 49 14.69 12.89 -5.30
C GLY A 49 15.89 12.87 -6.26
N GLU A 50 16.90 12.09 -5.92
CA GLU A 50 18.02 11.83 -6.84
C GLU A 50 17.54 10.93 -7.99
N THR A 51 18.12 11.10 -9.18
CA THR A 51 17.89 10.17 -10.29
C THR A 51 18.84 8.99 -10.18
N ALA A 52 18.33 7.77 -10.22
CA ALA A 52 19.14 6.55 -10.18
C ALA A 52 20.17 6.51 -11.32
N MET A 53 21.34 5.94 -11.05
CA MET A 53 22.39 5.70 -12.06
C MET A 53 21.96 4.66 -13.09
N ALA A 54 21.24 3.64 -12.63
CA ALA A 54 20.72 2.55 -13.46
C ALA A 54 19.50 1.89 -12.83
N VAL A 55 18.69 1.21 -13.66
CA VAL A 55 17.63 0.29 -13.27
C VAL A 55 18.13 -1.13 -13.51
N LEU A 56 18.18 -1.96 -12.47
CA LEU A 56 18.74 -3.32 -12.53
C LEU A 56 17.63 -4.37 -12.49
N ARG A 57 17.70 -5.36 -13.37
CA ARG A 57 16.73 -6.47 -13.50
C ARG A 57 17.40 -7.82 -13.27
N PRO A 58 17.69 -8.19 -12.00
CA PRO A 58 18.24 -9.52 -11.68
C PRO A 58 17.27 -10.63 -12.07
N ARG A 59 17.78 -11.81 -12.42
CA ARG A 59 16.96 -13.01 -12.71
C ARG A 59 16.96 -14.03 -11.60
N SER A 60 17.90 -13.91 -10.67
CA SER A 60 18.06 -14.85 -9.58
C SER A 60 18.46 -14.16 -8.28
N VAL A 61 18.37 -14.90 -7.18
CA VAL A 61 18.84 -14.45 -5.87
C VAL A 61 20.37 -14.26 -5.88
N GLU A 62 21.07 -15.08 -6.67
CA GLU A 62 22.52 -15.00 -6.87
C GLU A 62 22.93 -13.70 -7.57
N ASP A 63 22.20 -13.30 -8.64
CA ASP A 63 22.38 -11.99 -9.29
C ASP A 63 22.21 -10.88 -8.25
N LEU A 64 21.14 -10.94 -7.46
CA LEU A 64 20.84 -9.92 -6.45
C LEU A 64 21.91 -9.86 -5.35
N SER A 65 22.36 -11.02 -4.89
CA SER A 65 23.46 -11.15 -3.92
C SER A 65 24.77 -10.54 -4.47
N ALA A 66 25.07 -10.77 -5.76
CA ALA A 66 26.24 -10.18 -6.42
C ALA A 66 26.10 -8.66 -6.59
N ILE A 67 24.90 -8.15 -6.95
CA ILE A 67 24.61 -6.71 -6.98
C ILE A 67 24.91 -6.07 -5.63
N MET A 68 24.49 -6.71 -4.52
CA MET A 68 24.72 -6.16 -3.18
C MET A 68 26.21 -6.08 -2.83
N ARG A 69 27.00 -7.11 -3.19
CA ARG A 69 28.46 -7.08 -3.00
C ARG A 69 29.12 -5.98 -3.82
N ILE A 70 28.75 -5.85 -5.11
CA ILE A 70 29.26 -4.75 -5.96
C ILE A 70 28.86 -3.40 -5.35
N ALA A 71 27.61 -3.25 -4.89
CA ALA A 71 27.17 -2.01 -4.29
C ALA A 71 27.96 -1.65 -3.03
N GLN A 72 28.28 -2.61 -2.20
CA GLN A 72 29.13 -2.41 -1.02
C GLN A 72 30.55 -1.99 -1.41
N GLU A 73 31.17 -2.69 -2.36
CA GLU A 73 32.54 -2.41 -2.82
C GLU A 73 32.68 -1.06 -3.53
N GLU A 74 31.68 -0.68 -4.31
CA GLU A 74 31.68 0.55 -5.10
C GLU A 74 31.02 1.75 -4.37
N GLY A 75 30.50 1.55 -3.15
CA GLY A 75 29.80 2.59 -2.38
C GLY A 75 28.49 3.07 -3.03
N LEU A 76 27.79 2.18 -3.74
CA LEU A 76 26.47 2.47 -4.32
C LEU A 76 25.36 2.31 -3.26
N ALA A 77 24.32 3.11 -3.40
CA ALA A 77 23.05 2.81 -2.71
C ALA A 77 22.16 1.93 -3.60
N VAL A 78 21.38 1.05 -2.97
CA VAL A 78 20.47 0.13 -3.66
C VAL A 78 19.06 0.33 -3.14
N ASN A 79 18.18 0.88 -3.97
CA ASN A 79 16.76 0.95 -3.66
C ASN A 79 16.01 -0.15 -4.41
N THR A 80 14.96 -0.72 -3.78
CA THR A 80 14.12 -1.73 -4.45
C THR A 80 12.75 -1.16 -4.78
N ARG A 81 12.30 -1.41 -6.01
CA ARG A 81 10.98 -1.03 -6.49
C ARG A 81 10.21 -2.30 -6.89
N GLY A 82 9.01 -2.49 -6.32
CA GLY A 82 8.04 -3.47 -6.82
C GLY A 82 7.13 -2.84 -7.88
N GLY A 83 5.82 -2.84 -7.65
CA GLY A 83 4.85 -2.26 -8.58
C GLY A 83 4.82 -0.72 -8.64
N GLY A 84 5.61 -0.02 -7.82
CA GLY A 84 5.68 1.45 -7.83
C GLY A 84 4.47 2.17 -7.26
N MET A 85 3.61 1.50 -6.48
CA MET A 85 2.34 2.07 -5.99
C MET A 85 2.47 2.87 -4.68
N SER A 86 3.69 3.20 -4.27
CA SER A 86 3.96 4.04 -3.10
C SER A 86 3.64 5.52 -3.37
N TYR A 87 3.32 6.24 -2.31
CA TYR A 87 3.23 7.71 -2.26
C TYR A 87 3.93 8.28 -1.02
N THR A 88 4.82 7.48 -0.43
CA THR A 88 5.57 7.81 0.79
C THR A 88 7.09 7.82 0.57
N LYS A 89 7.51 7.89 -0.68
CA LYS A 89 8.92 7.90 -1.12
C LYS A 89 9.68 6.62 -0.75
N GLY A 90 9.00 5.48 -0.64
CA GLY A 90 9.59 4.24 -0.15
C GLY A 90 10.81 3.76 -0.95
N HIS A 91 10.78 3.92 -2.27
CA HIS A 91 11.87 3.54 -3.17
C HIS A 91 12.56 4.74 -3.85
N VAL A 92 12.15 5.98 -3.55
CA VAL A 92 12.73 7.18 -4.16
C VAL A 92 14.16 7.37 -3.65
N PRO A 93 15.17 7.50 -4.53
CA PRO A 93 16.55 7.73 -4.14
C PRO A 93 16.73 9.08 -3.41
N VAL A 94 17.54 9.08 -2.36
CA VAL A 94 17.89 10.29 -1.60
C VAL A 94 19.41 10.53 -1.55
N ARG A 95 20.18 9.59 -2.10
CA ARG A 95 21.62 9.70 -2.23
C ARG A 95 22.02 9.65 -3.71
N PRO A 96 23.02 10.43 -4.15
CA PRO A 96 23.68 10.19 -5.43
C PRO A 96 24.27 8.77 -5.45
N ARG A 97 24.65 8.28 -6.62
CA ARG A 97 25.18 6.93 -6.82
C ARG A 97 24.23 5.83 -6.33
N THR A 98 22.92 6.01 -6.58
CA THR A 98 21.91 5.01 -6.28
C THR A 98 21.54 4.22 -7.53
N VAL A 99 21.43 2.90 -7.41
CA VAL A 99 20.80 2.03 -8.40
C VAL A 99 19.45 1.57 -7.89
N VAL A 100 18.48 1.37 -8.80
CA VAL A 100 17.16 0.84 -8.44
C VAL A 100 17.03 -0.57 -8.97
N VAL A 101 16.80 -1.52 -8.08
CA VAL A 101 16.47 -2.91 -8.43
C VAL A 101 14.98 -3.00 -8.71
N ASP A 102 14.61 -3.41 -9.92
CA ASP A 102 13.25 -3.76 -10.29
C ASP A 102 12.89 -5.15 -9.73
N ASN A 103 12.31 -5.16 -8.54
CA ASN A 103 11.95 -6.41 -7.87
C ASN A 103 10.67 -7.05 -8.45
N ALA A 104 9.96 -6.36 -9.36
CA ALA A 104 8.79 -6.91 -10.05
C ALA A 104 9.15 -8.06 -11.02
N VAL A 105 10.44 -8.24 -11.34
CA VAL A 105 10.93 -9.37 -12.14
C VAL A 105 10.81 -10.72 -11.41
N PHE A 106 10.81 -10.73 -10.08
CA PHE A 106 10.57 -11.91 -9.25
C PHE A 106 9.06 -12.16 -9.09
N ASN A 107 8.39 -12.68 -10.11
CA ASN A 107 6.93 -12.67 -10.21
C ASN A 107 6.27 -14.05 -10.34
N ARG A 108 6.93 -15.11 -9.93
CA ARG A 108 6.39 -16.48 -10.02
C ARG A 108 5.67 -16.88 -8.74
N VAL A 109 4.48 -17.49 -8.89
CA VAL A 109 3.87 -18.30 -7.82
C VAL A 109 4.54 -19.68 -7.90
N LEU A 110 5.25 -20.07 -6.83
CA LEU A 110 6.11 -21.23 -6.82
C LEU A 110 5.37 -22.50 -6.42
N GLU A 111 4.49 -22.40 -5.43
CA GLU A 111 3.70 -23.52 -4.90
C GLU A 111 2.41 -23.03 -4.28
N VAL A 112 1.31 -23.76 -4.46
CA VAL A 112 0.05 -23.61 -3.72
C VAL A 112 -0.20 -24.93 -2.99
N ASN A 113 0.09 -24.98 -1.70
CA ASN A 113 -0.11 -26.14 -0.86
C ASN A 113 -1.41 -26.00 -0.07
N VAL A 114 -2.48 -26.63 -0.60
CA VAL A 114 -3.81 -26.59 0.03
C VAL A 114 -3.86 -27.43 1.30
N GLN A 115 -3.10 -28.54 1.36
CA GLN A 115 -3.09 -29.46 2.49
C GLN A 115 -2.48 -28.79 3.73
N ASP A 116 -1.32 -28.15 3.58
CA ASP A 116 -0.60 -27.47 4.66
C ASP A 116 -0.95 -25.99 4.75
N ARG A 117 -1.86 -25.52 3.89
CA ARG A 117 -2.45 -24.18 3.87
C ARG A 117 -1.42 -23.05 3.76
N TYR A 118 -0.51 -23.15 2.80
CA TYR A 118 0.37 -22.04 2.46
C TYR A 118 0.51 -21.86 0.94
N VAL A 119 0.92 -20.68 0.55
CA VAL A 119 1.39 -20.38 -0.80
C VAL A 119 2.80 -19.82 -0.72
N SER A 120 3.68 -20.35 -1.56
CA SER A 120 5.05 -19.88 -1.75
C SER A 120 5.13 -19.09 -3.04
N LEU A 121 5.67 -17.87 -2.97
CA LEU A 121 5.77 -17.02 -4.14
C LEU A 121 6.97 -16.07 -4.06
N GLU A 122 7.36 -15.57 -5.20
CA GLU A 122 8.33 -14.48 -5.32
C GLU A 122 7.65 -13.14 -5.01
N THR A 123 8.38 -12.22 -4.40
CA THR A 123 7.81 -10.99 -3.83
C THR A 123 7.35 -9.95 -4.86
N GLY A 124 7.76 -10.08 -6.12
CA GLY A 124 7.27 -9.29 -7.25
C GLY A 124 5.92 -9.76 -7.82
N VAL A 125 5.34 -10.86 -7.33
CA VAL A 125 3.98 -11.29 -7.71
C VAL A 125 2.99 -10.18 -7.35
N ARG A 126 2.14 -9.80 -8.32
CA ARG A 126 1.06 -8.84 -8.09
C ARG A 126 -0.13 -9.49 -7.39
N TRP A 127 -0.89 -8.70 -6.64
CA TRP A 127 -2.06 -9.23 -5.94
C TRP A 127 -3.10 -9.86 -6.89
N VAL A 128 -3.27 -9.28 -8.08
CA VAL A 128 -4.17 -9.84 -9.12
C VAL A 128 -3.71 -11.22 -9.59
N ASP A 129 -2.41 -11.44 -9.71
CA ASP A 129 -1.85 -12.71 -10.17
C ASP A 129 -1.91 -13.78 -9.08
N LEU A 130 -1.65 -13.40 -7.82
CA LEU A 130 -1.87 -14.29 -6.67
C LEU A 130 -3.33 -14.72 -6.55
N ARG A 131 -4.28 -13.76 -6.66
CA ARG A 131 -5.71 -14.09 -6.65
C ARG A 131 -6.08 -15.04 -7.78
N ARG A 132 -5.52 -14.86 -8.96
CA ARG A 132 -5.74 -15.75 -10.12
C ARG A 132 -5.20 -17.15 -9.87
N ALA A 133 -4.01 -17.27 -9.28
CA ALA A 133 -3.39 -18.55 -8.94
C ALA A 133 -4.19 -19.33 -7.88
N LEU A 134 -4.85 -18.64 -6.96
CA LEU A 134 -5.68 -19.26 -5.91
C LEU A 134 -7.11 -19.57 -6.37
N LYS A 135 -7.55 -19.08 -7.54
CA LYS A 135 -8.90 -19.31 -8.04
C LYS A 135 -9.17 -20.82 -8.27
N GLY A 136 -10.29 -21.31 -7.74
CA GLY A 136 -10.68 -22.72 -7.86
C GLY A 136 -10.07 -23.65 -6.80
N THR A 137 -9.13 -23.18 -5.97
CA THR A 137 -8.54 -24.00 -4.88
C THR A 137 -9.43 -24.07 -3.64
N GLY A 138 -10.46 -23.23 -3.54
CA GLY A 138 -11.25 -23.06 -2.31
C GLY A 138 -10.53 -22.32 -1.19
N MET A 139 -9.32 -21.81 -1.45
CA MET A 139 -8.47 -21.12 -0.47
C MET A 139 -8.27 -19.66 -0.83
N ARG A 140 -7.87 -18.87 0.14
CA ARG A 140 -7.41 -17.47 -0.04
C ARG A 140 -6.28 -17.12 0.91
N VAL A 141 -5.52 -16.09 0.60
CA VAL A 141 -4.78 -15.35 1.62
C VAL A 141 -5.79 -14.49 2.39
N PRO A 142 -5.74 -14.44 3.74
CA PRO A 142 -6.69 -13.63 4.53
C PRO A 142 -6.67 -12.13 4.15
N TYR A 143 -5.51 -11.60 3.82
CA TYR A 143 -5.34 -10.28 3.22
C TYR A 143 -5.45 -10.37 1.69
N LEU A 144 -6.42 -9.69 1.12
CA LEU A 144 -6.73 -9.79 -0.32
C LEU A 144 -5.95 -8.83 -1.22
N GLY A 145 -5.11 -7.98 -0.65
CA GLY A 145 -4.34 -6.99 -1.38
C GLY A 145 -4.91 -5.57 -1.29
N THR A 146 -4.17 -4.64 -1.85
CA THR A 146 -4.54 -3.22 -1.95
C THR A 146 -5.47 -2.97 -3.14
N LEU A 147 -6.19 -1.84 -3.16
CA LEU A 147 -6.99 -1.41 -4.32
C LEU A 147 -6.15 -1.30 -5.60
N SER A 148 -4.86 -1.00 -5.48
CA SER A 148 -3.89 -0.95 -6.59
C SER A 148 -3.34 -2.31 -7.02
N GLY A 149 -3.97 -3.42 -6.63
CA GLY A 149 -3.46 -4.78 -6.80
C GLY A 149 -3.21 -5.25 -8.24
N ASN A 150 -3.67 -4.50 -9.24
CA ASN A 150 -3.29 -4.72 -10.64
C ASN A 150 -1.81 -4.41 -10.91
N HIS A 151 -1.18 -3.57 -10.09
CA HIS A 151 0.23 -3.16 -10.17
C HIS A 151 1.01 -3.48 -8.90
N ALA A 152 0.40 -3.27 -7.73
CA ALA A 152 1.04 -3.49 -6.43
C ALA A 152 1.46 -4.95 -6.26
N THR A 153 2.71 -5.13 -5.82
CA THR A 153 3.31 -6.44 -5.55
C THR A 153 3.16 -6.85 -4.09
N VAL A 154 3.21 -8.14 -3.84
CA VAL A 154 3.18 -8.69 -2.48
C VAL A 154 4.33 -8.14 -1.64
N GLY A 155 5.57 -8.15 -2.16
CA GLY A 155 6.74 -7.63 -1.44
C GLY A 155 6.65 -6.15 -1.09
N GLY A 156 6.08 -5.32 -1.98
CA GLY A 156 5.79 -3.92 -1.68
C GLY A 156 4.78 -3.77 -0.54
N GLY A 157 3.75 -4.61 -0.53
CA GLY A 157 2.75 -4.67 0.55
C GLY A 157 3.36 -5.04 1.89
N LEU A 158 4.26 -6.05 1.91
CA LEU A 158 4.97 -6.49 3.11
C LEU A 158 5.86 -5.40 3.70
N SER A 159 6.66 -4.76 2.84
CA SER A 159 7.61 -3.72 3.24
C SER A 159 6.91 -2.45 3.71
N GLN A 160 5.82 -2.06 3.05
CA GLN A 160 5.11 -0.81 3.34
C GLN A 160 3.99 -0.95 4.39
N ASN A 161 3.75 -2.14 4.94
CA ASN A 161 2.58 -2.40 5.79
C ASN A 161 1.28 -1.90 5.14
N ALA A 162 1.10 -2.25 3.87
CA ALA A 162 0.03 -1.68 3.06
C ALA A 162 -1.35 -2.04 3.61
N THR A 163 -2.22 -1.05 3.70
CA THR A 163 -3.64 -1.26 3.99
C THR A 163 -4.34 -1.86 2.79
N GLY A 164 -5.22 -2.81 3.03
CA GLY A 164 -5.94 -3.49 1.95
C GLY A 164 -7.26 -4.09 2.41
N MET A 165 -7.78 -4.97 1.60
CA MET A 165 -9.07 -5.65 1.80
C MET A 165 -8.89 -6.99 2.48
N GLY A 166 -9.94 -7.50 3.08
CA GLY A 166 -9.93 -8.75 3.84
C GLY A 166 -9.52 -8.54 5.28
N ARG A 167 -8.87 -9.54 5.88
CA ARG A 167 -8.21 -9.36 7.18
C ARG A 167 -6.99 -8.49 6.98
N MET A 168 -6.88 -7.44 7.70
CA MET A 168 -6.28 -6.20 7.31
C MET A 168 -4.79 -6.05 7.53
N THR A 169 -4.11 -7.02 8.16
CA THR A 169 -2.67 -6.99 8.33
C THR A 169 -2.03 -8.12 7.55
N LEU A 170 -1.36 -7.77 6.47
CA LEU A 170 -0.60 -8.74 5.69
C LEU A 170 0.49 -9.39 6.53
N ALA A 171 1.14 -8.63 7.41
CA ALA A 171 2.25 -9.09 8.25
C ALA A 171 1.89 -10.29 9.13
N GLU A 172 0.63 -10.40 9.60
CA GLU A 172 0.18 -11.52 10.44
C GLU A 172 0.08 -12.85 9.69
N HIS A 173 0.04 -12.82 8.37
CA HIS A 173 -0.17 -14.00 7.53
C HIS A 173 1.13 -14.50 6.87
N VAL A 174 2.28 -13.92 7.22
CA VAL A 174 3.58 -14.32 6.71
C VAL A 174 4.16 -15.43 7.56
N LEU A 175 4.48 -16.56 6.92
CA LEU A 175 5.07 -17.73 7.56
C LEU A 175 6.61 -17.74 7.51
N GLY A 176 7.18 -17.10 6.49
CA GLY A 176 8.62 -16.98 6.32
C GLY A 176 9.00 -16.17 5.09
N LEU A 177 10.24 -15.75 5.06
CA LEU A 177 10.82 -14.92 4.00
C LEU A 177 12.17 -15.46 3.55
N GLU A 178 12.56 -15.18 2.32
CA GLU A 178 13.94 -15.18 1.85
C GLU A 178 14.35 -13.72 1.61
N VAL A 179 15.49 -13.33 2.17
CA VAL A 179 15.96 -11.94 2.19
C VAL A 179 17.44 -11.89 1.85
N VAL A 180 17.83 -10.99 0.95
CA VAL A 180 19.21 -10.64 0.65
C VAL A 180 19.61 -9.43 1.48
N LEU A 181 20.70 -9.55 2.24
CA LEU A 181 21.24 -8.52 3.13
C LEU A 181 22.18 -7.55 2.39
N GLY A 182 22.63 -6.50 3.07
CA GLY A 182 23.51 -5.46 2.50
C GLY A 182 24.87 -5.97 2.02
N ASP A 183 25.37 -7.04 2.61
CA ASP A 183 26.62 -7.72 2.23
C ASP A 183 26.42 -8.87 1.23
N GLY A 184 25.20 -9.05 0.72
CA GLY A 184 24.86 -10.10 -0.24
C GLY A 184 24.58 -11.46 0.38
N ARG A 185 24.66 -11.64 1.71
CA ARG A 185 24.20 -12.88 2.36
C ARG A 185 22.71 -13.08 2.14
N VAL A 186 22.30 -14.34 1.98
CA VAL A 186 20.89 -14.74 1.84
C VAL A 186 20.46 -15.47 3.10
N LEU A 187 19.39 -15.00 3.72
CA LEU A 187 18.82 -15.66 4.87
C LEU A 187 17.37 -16.09 4.62
N ARG A 188 16.94 -17.11 5.35
CA ARG A 188 15.56 -17.57 5.42
C ARG A 188 15.03 -17.41 6.84
N THR A 189 13.73 -17.20 6.98
CA THR A 189 13.08 -17.01 8.28
C THR A 189 11.91 -17.98 8.46
N GLY A 190 11.37 -18.04 9.67
CA GLY A 190 10.31 -18.99 10.02
C GLY A 190 10.83 -20.44 10.06
N SER A 191 9.94 -21.41 9.99
CA SER A 191 10.31 -22.83 9.97
C SER A 191 11.18 -23.18 8.76
N TRP A 192 11.05 -22.43 7.66
CA TRP A 192 11.86 -22.61 6.45
C TRP A 192 13.37 -22.30 6.63
N ALA A 193 13.73 -21.62 7.70
CA ALA A 193 15.14 -21.41 8.07
C ALA A 193 15.83 -22.72 8.49
N THR A 194 15.08 -23.71 8.94
CA THR A 194 15.58 -25.04 9.31
C THR A 194 15.70 -25.90 8.06
N SER A 195 16.87 -26.50 7.86
CA SER A 195 17.14 -27.36 6.70
C SER A 195 16.14 -28.52 6.60
N GLY A 196 15.56 -28.69 5.41
CA GLY A 196 14.58 -29.75 5.12
C GLY A 196 13.17 -29.51 5.65
N THR A 197 12.91 -28.32 6.23
CA THR A 197 11.59 -28.00 6.81
C THR A 197 10.75 -27.16 5.84
N ALA A 198 9.46 -27.51 5.71
CA ALA A 198 8.50 -26.74 4.95
C ALA A 198 8.18 -25.38 5.63
N PRO A 199 7.71 -24.38 4.90
CA PRO A 199 7.43 -23.04 5.44
C PRO A 199 6.02 -22.95 6.07
N PHE A 200 5.71 -23.79 7.05
CA PHE A 200 4.37 -23.92 7.63
C PHE A 200 4.17 -23.12 8.91
N TYR A 201 5.24 -22.60 9.50
CA TYR A 201 5.17 -21.93 10.80
C TYR A 201 6.15 -20.75 10.90
N ARG A 202 5.69 -19.61 11.44
CA ARG A 202 6.47 -18.38 11.53
C ARG A 202 7.49 -18.39 12.69
N TYR A 203 7.08 -18.90 13.85
CA TYR A 203 7.79 -18.68 15.12
C TYR A 203 8.75 -19.83 15.43
N ASN A 204 9.83 -19.94 14.65
CA ASN A 204 10.90 -20.88 14.90
C ASN A 204 12.03 -20.20 15.68
N GLY A 205 11.87 -20.07 17.01
CA GLY A 205 12.68 -19.22 17.87
C GLY A 205 12.21 -17.75 17.86
N PRO A 206 13.13 -16.77 18.01
CA PRO A 206 12.81 -15.35 17.87
C PRO A 206 12.21 -15.04 16.50
N ASP A 207 11.25 -14.12 16.45
CA ASP A 207 10.55 -13.74 15.21
C ASP A 207 11.43 -12.90 14.28
N LEU A 208 12.37 -13.52 13.60
CA LEU A 208 13.16 -12.85 12.57
C LEU A 208 12.34 -12.45 11.33
N THR A 209 11.23 -13.14 11.08
CA THR A 209 10.31 -12.74 9.98
C THR A 209 9.78 -11.33 10.22
N GLY A 210 9.40 -11.01 11.46
CA GLY A 210 8.88 -9.70 11.85
C GLY A 210 9.86 -8.55 11.60
N MET A 211 11.17 -8.80 11.71
CA MET A 211 12.18 -7.77 11.44
C MET A 211 12.15 -7.22 10.01
N PHE A 212 11.78 -8.04 9.04
CA PHE A 212 11.75 -7.68 7.62
C PHE A 212 10.34 -7.29 7.13
N LEU A 213 9.38 -7.18 8.02
CA LEU A 213 8.01 -6.73 7.73
C LEU A 213 7.80 -5.29 8.19
N CYS A 214 7.02 -4.52 7.45
CA CYS A 214 6.73 -3.12 7.78
C CYS A 214 8.00 -2.23 7.89
N ASP A 215 9.11 -2.71 7.36
CA ASP A 215 10.44 -2.09 7.40
C ASP A 215 10.66 -1.06 6.28
N SER A 216 9.68 -0.85 5.43
CA SER A 216 9.78 -0.01 4.22
C SER A 216 11.00 -0.35 3.33
N GLY A 217 11.53 -1.57 3.44
CA GLY A 217 12.73 -2.02 2.73
C GLY A 217 14.04 -1.51 3.35
N ALA A 218 14.07 -1.25 4.66
CA ALA A 218 15.26 -0.76 5.36
C ALA A 218 16.30 -1.85 5.63
N PHE A 219 15.87 -3.09 5.89
CA PHE A 219 16.74 -4.13 6.48
C PHE A 219 17.16 -5.21 5.48
N GLY A 220 16.52 -5.29 4.31
CA GLY A 220 16.88 -6.31 3.32
C GLY A 220 15.96 -6.33 2.11
N LEU A 221 16.46 -6.96 1.04
CA LEU A 221 15.75 -7.13 -0.22
C LEU A 221 15.03 -8.48 -0.20
N LYS A 222 13.71 -8.46 -0.08
CA LYS A 222 12.88 -9.66 -0.01
C LYS A 222 12.71 -10.27 -1.40
N THR A 223 12.99 -11.55 -1.54
CA THR A 223 12.90 -12.29 -2.81
C THR A 223 11.76 -13.28 -2.84
N LYS A 224 11.53 -14.00 -1.73
CA LYS A 224 10.44 -14.96 -1.61
C LYS A 224 9.66 -14.74 -0.32
N VAL A 225 8.39 -15.13 -0.34
CA VAL A 225 7.50 -15.12 0.82
C VAL A 225 6.60 -16.36 0.81
N HIS A 226 6.32 -16.83 2.01
CA HIS A 226 5.34 -17.87 2.27
C HIS A 226 4.18 -17.27 3.05
N LEU A 227 2.96 -17.34 2.48
CA LEU A 227 1.76 -16.77 3.07
C LEU A 227 0.81 -17.88 3.51
N LEU A 228 0.21 -17.71 4.68
CA LEU A 228 -0.83 -18.57 5.19
C LEU A 228 -2.07 -18.51 4.28
N LEU A 229 -2.64 -19.67 3.98
CA LEU A 229 -3.93 -19.80 3.31
C LEU A 229 -5.01 -20.17 4.32
N GLU A 230 -6.19 -19.64 4.11
CA GLU A 230 -7.42 -20.05 4.81
C GLU A 230 -8.50 -20.46 3.81
N PRO A 231 -9.44 -21.32 4.19
CA PRO A 231 -10.61 -21.61 3.36
C PRO A 231 -11.38 -20.34 3.02
N TRP A 232 -11.91 -20.28 1.81
CA TRP A 232 -12.78 -19.17 1.38
C TRP A 232 -14.04 -19.13 2.24
N PRO A 233 -14.28 -18.06 3.05
CA PRO A 233 -15.37 -18.04 4.01
C PRO A 233 -16.72 -17.77 3.35
N LYS A 234 -17.79 -18.07 4.06
CA LYS A 234 -19.11 -17.52 3.73
C LYS A 234 -19.20 -16.08 4.22
N MET A 235 -19.81 -15.22 3.42
CA MET A 235 -19.83 -13.78 3.64
C MET A 235 -21.23 -13.20 3.64
N SER A 236 -21.43 -12.17 4.45
CA SER A 236 -22.62 -11.34 4.43
C SER A 236 -22.20 -9.86 4.43
N PHE A 237 -22.74 -9.11 3.48
CA PHE A 237 -22.38 -7.72 3.22
C PHE A 237 -23.34 -6.76 3.89
N GLY A 238 -22.83 -5.68 4.47
CA GLY A 238 -23.59 -4.53 4.93
C GLY A 238 -23.04 -3.23 4.33
N CYS A 239 -23.94 -2.31 4.05
CA CYS A 239 -23.59 -0.95 3.69
C CYS A 239 -24.60 -0.02 4.37
N VAL A 240 -24.12 1.04 5.01
CA VAL A 240 -24.93 1.98 5.80
C VAL A 240 -24.44 3.40 5.59
N THR A 241 -25.33 4.38 5.81
CA THR A 241 -24.96 5.80 5.90
C THR A 241 -25.33 6.33 7.28
N PHE A 242 -24.67 7.40 7.71
CA PHE A 242 -24.87 8.07 9.00
C PHE A 242 -25.20 9.56 8.79
N PRO A 243 -25.85 10.23 9.78
CA PRO A 243 -26.20 11.64 9.68
C PRO A 243 -24.98 12.56 9.65
N ASP A 244 -23.90 12.18 10.32
CA ASP A 244 -22.66 12.96 10.42
C ASP A 244 -21.44 12.05 10.62
N ARG A 245 -20.22 12.61 10.49
CA ARG A 245 -18.97 11.87 10.64
C ARG A 245 -18.73 11.39 12.06
N VAL A 246 -19.15 12.14 13.06
CA VAL A 246 -18.97 11.74 14.48
C VAL A 246 -19.81 10.52 14.79
N SER A 247 -21.07 10.49 14.30
CA SER A 247 -21.94 9.33 14.44
C SER A 247 -21.38 8.09 13.75
N LEU A 248 -20.81 8.25 12.55
CA LEU A 248 -20.11 7.19 11.83
C LEU A 248 -18.93 6.65 12.65
N VAL A 249 -18.07 7.54 13.16
CA VAL A 249 -16.86 7.13 13.89
C VAL A 249 -17.21 6.49 15.24
N ARG A 250 -18.25 6.95 15.92
CA ARG A 250 -18.77 6.27 17.13
C ARG A 250 -19.24 4.85 16.82
N ALA A 251 -19.93 4.65 15.69
CA ALA A 251 -20.33 3.31 15.25
C ALA A 251 -19.09 2.44 14.94
N GLN A 252 -18.07 2.99 14.28
CA GLN A 252 -16.81 2.26 14.03
C GLN A 252 -16.12 1.88 15.35
N ALA A 253 -16.06 2.78 16.33
CA ALA A 253 -15.50 2.46 17.65
C ALA A 253 -16.24 1.33 18.36
N ALA A 254 -17.58 1.33 18.30
CA ALA A 254 -18.40 0.23 18.84
C ALA A 254 -18.17 -1.09 18.07
N MET A 255 -17.99 -1.02 16.76
CA MET A 255 -17.63 -2.20 15.95
C MET A 255 -16.25 -2.74 16.32
N ALA A 256 -15.26 -1.88 16.55
CA ALA A 256 -13.92 -2.30 16.99
C ALA A 256 -14.00 -3.10 18.31
N GLN A 257 -14.76 -2.60 19.28
CA GLN A 257 -14.97 -3.28 20.57
C GLN A 257 -15.65 -4.63 20.40
N SER A 258 -16.52 -4.78 19.41
CA SER A 258 -17.28 -6.02 19.18
C SER A 258 -16.46 -7.14 18.57
N GLY A 259 -15.41 -6.82 17.79
CA GLY A 259 -14.63 -7.79 17.02
C GLY A 259 -15.41 -8.57 15.96
N LEU A 260 -16.64 -8.14 15.62
CA LEU A 260 -17.54 -8.90 14.75
C LEU A 260 -17.29 -8.73 13.25
N HIS A 261 -16.61 -7.66 12.84
CA HIS A 261 -16.33 -7.38 11.43
C HIS A 261 -15.01 -8.02 10.99
N THR A 262 -14.92 -8.38 9.72
CA THR A 262 -13.64 -8.73 9.09
C THR A 262 -13.02 -7.50 8.48
N GLU A 263 -13.85 -6.66 7.87
CA GLU A 263 -13.45 -5.48 7.14
C GLU A 263 -14.54 -4.41 7.28
N ALA A 264 -14.16 -3.17 7.58
CA ALA A 264 -15.07 -2.02 7.55
C ALA A 264 -14.30 -0.78 7.05
N PHE A 265 -14.90 -0.08 6.09
CA PHE A 265 -14.31 1.09 5.48
C PHE A 265 -15.40 2.14 5.22
N ALA A 266 -15.12 3.39 5.56
CA ALA A 266 -16.00 4.51 5.29
C ALA A 266 -15.37 5.45 4.28
N PHE A 267 -16.16 5.82 3.29
CA PHE A 267 -15.75 6.70 2.20
C PHE A 267 -16.44 8.06 2.32
N ASP A 268 -15.67 9.10 2.10
CA ASP A 268 -16.20 10.44 1.90
C ASP A 268 -16.98 10.53 0.58
N GLY A 269 -18.10 11.24 0.58
CA GLY A 269 -18.97 11.36 -0.60
C GLY A 269 -18.30 12.02 -1.79
N TYR A 270 -17.37 12.98 -1.55
CA TYR A 270 -16.58 13.60 -2.62
C TYR A 270 -15.61 12.59 -3.24
N PHE A 271 -14.86 11.86 -2.40
CA PHE A 271 -13.95 10.83 -2.88
C PHE A 271 -14.66 9.77 -3.72
N VAL A 272 -15.81 9.28 -3.25
CA VAL A 272 -16.61 8.30 -4.00
C VAL A 272 -17.14 8.90 -5.29
N GLY A 273 -17.68 10.12 -5.25
CA GLY A 273 -18.29 10.79 -6.40
C GLY A 273 -17.32 11.01 -7.56
N GLU A 274 -16.09 11.41 -7.25
CA GLU A 274 -15.11 11.79 -8.26
C GLU A 274 -14.16 10.66 -8.66
N TYR A 275 -13.84 9.76 -7.74
CA TYR A 275 -12.80 8.76 -7.94
C TYR A 275 -13.30 7.31 -8.02
N ALA A 276 -14.28 6.94 -7.23
CA ALA A 276 -14.78 5.56 -7.22
C ALA A 276 -15.92 5.31 -8.21
N LEU A 277 -16.63 6.38 -8.66
CA LEU A 277 -17.77 6.25 -9.55
C LEU A 277 -17.42 6.21 -11.04
N LYS A 278 -16.19 6.50 -11.41
CA LYS A 278 -15.74 6.57 -12.82
C LYS A 278 -14.33 6.03 -12.97
N PRO A 279 -14.09 5.07 -13.86
CA PRO A 279 -15.03 4.40 -14.75
C PRO A 279 -15.65 3.16 -14.12
N SER A 280 -16.87 2.88 -14.56
CA SER A 280 -17.51 1.58 -14.29
C SER A 280 -16.63 0.46 -14.85
N PRO A 281 -16.41 -0.65 -14.14
CA PRO A 281 -15.67 -1.78 -14.68
C PRO A 281 -16.20 -2.20 -16.06
N PRO A 282 -15.36 -2.68 -16.98
CA PRO A 282 -15.79 -3.21 -18.25
C PRO A 282 -16.93 -4.24 -18.09
N ALA A 283 -17.81 -4.34 -19.06
CA ALA A 283 -18.95 -5.27 -18.99
C ALA A 283 -18.52 -6.72 -18.77
N GLN A 284 -17.36 -7.10 -19.31
CA GLN A 284 -16.76 -8.42 -19.11
C GLN A 284 -16.39 -8.66 -17.66
N ASP A 285 -15.78 -7.68 -16.99
CA ASP A 285 -15.39 -7.79 -15.57
C ASP A 285 -16.62 -7.90 -14.68
N LYS A 286 -17.66 -7.11 -14.96
CA LYS A 286 -18.94 -7.21 -14.23
C LYS A 286 -19.58 -8.58 -14.36
N ARG A 287 -19.58 -9.15 -15.57
CA ARG A 287 -20.08 -10.51 -15.83
C ARG A 287 -19.29 -11.54 -15.03
N GLN A 288 -17.96 -11.39 -15.01
CA GLN A 288 -17.09 -12.29 -14.26
C GLN A 288 -17.34 -12.19 -12.75
N MET A 289 -17.46 -10.97 -12.20
CA MET A 289 -17.81 -10.76 -10.79
C MET A 289 -19.14 -11.42 -10.40
N ILE A 290 -20.16 -11.30 -11.25
CA ILE A 290 -21.46 -11.94 -11.03
C ILE A 290 -21.34 -13.46 -11.12
N ALA A 291 -20.57 -13.97 -12.08
CA ALA A 291 -20.35 -15.41 -12.24
C ALA A 291 -19.61 -16.01 -11.03
N ASP A 292 -18.56 -15.32 -10.54
CA ASP A 292 -17.81 -15.76 -9.37
C ASP A 292 -18.69 -15.75 -8.10
N TYR A 293 -19.46 -14.68 -7.90
CA TYR A 293 -20.44 -14.64 -6.79
C TYR A 293 -21.48 -15.75 -6.86
N TRP A 294 -21.98 -16.02 -8.06
CA TRP A 294 -22.97 -17.08 -8.30
C TRP A 294 -22.39 -18.46 -8.02
N ALA A 295 -21.14 -18.70 -8.41
CA ALA A 295 -20.42 -19.94 -8.12
C ALA A 295 -20.19 -20.16 -6.62
N ASP A 296 -19.82 -19.11 -5.88
CA ASP A 296 -19.56 -19.16 -4.43
C ASP A 296 -20.82 -19.41 -3.59
N ASN A 297 -22.01 -19.20 -4.19
CA ASN A 297 -23.30 -19.35 -3.49
C ASN A 297 -24.10 -20.57 -4.00
N PRO A 298 -24.08 -21.70 -3.28
CA PRO A 298 -24.83 -22.90 -3.70
C PRO A 298 -26.34 -22.66 -3.72
N ASN A 299 -26.87 -21.86 -2.79
CA ASN A 299 -28.29 -21.49 -2.78
C ASN A 299 -28.55 -20.34 -3.78
N LYS A 300 -29.10 -20.67 -4.95
CA LYS A 300 -29.31 -19.74 -6.06
C LYS A 300 -30.36 -18.65 -5.78
N TRP A 301 -31.38 -18.94 -4.98
CA TRP A 301 -32.36 -17.94 -4.54
C TRP A 301 -31.72 -16.89 -3.65
N ARG A 302 -30.79 -17.31 -2.81
CA ARG A 302 -30.02 -16.42 -1.97
C ARG A 302 -29.05 -15.59 -2.80
N ALA A 303 -28.35 -16.21 -3.74
CA ALA A 303 -27.47 -15.50 -4.68
C ALA A 303 -28.24 -14.40 -5.42
N LEU A 304 -29.43 -14.71 -5.93
CA LEU A 304 -30.28 -13.72 -6.60
C LEU A 304 -30.68 -12.56 -5.68
N ARG A 305 -31.09 -12.85 -4.44
CA ARG A 305 -31.40 -11.79 -3.45
C ARG A 305 -30.18 -10.93 -3.12
N GLY A 306 -28.99 -11.53 -3.05
CA GLY A 306 -27.73 -10.80 -2.85
C GLY A 306 -27.41 -9.88 -4.01
N LEU A 307 -27.59 -10.33 -5.25
CA LEU A 307 -27.43 -9.50 -6.44
C LEU A 307 -28.43 -8.35 -6.49
N ILE A 308 -29.71 -8.60 -6.13
CA ILE A 308 -30.72 -7.54 -6.03
C ILE A 308 -30.32 -6.49 -4.99
N ARG A 309 -29.80 -6.91 -3.83
CA ARG A 309 -29.29 -5.99 -2.80
C ARG A 309 -28.05 -5.21 -3.22
N ALA A 310 -27.18 -5.82 -4.02
CA ALA A 310 -26.01 -5.17 -4.56
C ALA A 310 -26.30 -4.27 -5.77
N TRP A 311 -27.48 -4.45 -6.39
CA TRP A 311 -27.84 -3.70 -7.60
C TRP A 311 -28.54 -2.38 -7.24
N HIS A 312 -28.16 -1.30 -7.93
CA HIS A 312 -28.88 -0.04 -7.92
C HIS A 312 -28.91 0.52 -9.36
N PRO A 313 -30.04 1.12 -9.83
CA PRO A 313 -30.15 1.62 -11.19
C PRO A 313 -29.07 2.63 -11.58
N SER A 314 -28.64 3.46 -10.63
CA SER A 314 -27.56 4.43 -10.83
C SER A 314 -26.15 3.87 -10.61
N GLY A 315 -25.97 2.54 -10.46
CA GLY A 315 -24.70 1.94 -10.05
C GLY A 315 -24.29 2.46 -8.67
N LEU A 316 -23.11 3.08 -8.56
CA LEU A 316 -22.68 3.76 -7.33
C LEU A 316 -23.19 5.22 -7.24
N GLY A 317 -23.95 5.70 -8.23
CA GLY A 317 -24.46 7.08 -8.25
C GLY A 317 -25.36 7.45 -7.07
N PHE A 318 -25.97 6.46 -6.38
CA PHE A 318 -26.74 6.67 -5.16
C PHE A 318 -25.89 7.24 -4.00
N LEU A 319 -24.56 7.10 -4.05
CA LEU A 319 -23.63 7.64 -3.03
C LEU A 319 -23.38 9.13 -3.21
N ARG A 320 -23.75 9.71 -4.35
CA ARG A 320 -23.64 11.17 -4.57
C ARG A 320 -24.51 11.89 -3.55
N GLY A 321 -23.90 12.80 -2.79
CA GLY A 321 -24.59 13.54 -1.74
C GLY A 321 -24.82 12.79 -0.43
N LEU A 322 -24.32 11.55 -0.29
CA LEU A 322 -24.28 10.84 0.98
C LEU A 322 -22.88 11.02 1.61
N PRO A 323 -22.73 11.89 2.61
CA PRO A 323 -21.40 12.28 3.08
C PRO A 323 -20.68 11.20 3.89
N ASN A 324 -21.39 10.21 4.45
CA ASN A 324 -20.87 9.35 5.50
C ASN A 324 -21.31 7.89 5.29
N ALA A 325 -20.93 7.30 4.14
CA ALA A 325 -21.25 5.92 3.83
C ALA A 325 -20.14 4.97 4.32
N MET A 326 -20.52 3.89 4.97
CA MET A 326 -19.62 2.82 5.43
C MET A 326 -20.10 1.47 4.93
N TYR A 327 -19.19 0.65 4.41
CA TYR A 327 -19.46 -0.77 4.21
C TYR A 327 -18.77 -1.61 5.29
N TYR A 328 -19.30 -2.80 5.52
CA TYR A 328 -18.66 -3.80 6.36
C TYR A 328 -18.95 -5.21 5.85
N ILE A 329 -18.05 -6.13 6.17
CA ILE A 329 -18.14 -7.54 5.78
C ILE A 329 -18.10 -8.41 7.03
N ALA A 330 -19.05 -9.30 7.12
CA ALA A 330 -19.11 -10.36 8.11
C ALA A 330 -18.73 -11.69 7.46
N GLU A 331 -17.78 -12.39 8.02
CA GLU A 331 -17.29 -13.69 7.53
C GLU A 331 -17.49 -14.77 8.58
N ALA A 332 -17.86 -15.97 8.14
CA ALA A 332 -18.02 -17.15 9.00
C ALA A 332 -17.84 -18.45 8.19
N ALA A 333 -17.74 -19.58 8.90
CA ALA A 333 -17.66 -20.90 8.28
C ALA A 333 -18.94 -21.26 7.52
N ASP A 334 -20.10 -20.86 8.03
CA ASP A 334 -21.38 -21.06 7.37
C ASP A 334 -22.13 -19.73 7.14
N GLN A 335 -23.07 -19.78 6.21
CA GLN A 335 -23.77 -18.59 5.77
C GLN A 335 -24.75 -18.03 6.81
N ALA A 336 -25.38 -18.88 7.60
CA ALA A 336 -26.31 -18.43 8.64
C ALA A 336 -25.57 -17.70 9.76
N ALA A 337 -24.36 -18.16 10.09
CA ALA A 337 -23.48 -17.47 11.02
C ALA A 337 -23.03 -16.10 10.47
N ALA A 338 -22.60 -16.02 9.20
CA ALA A 338 -22.24 -14.75 8.58
C ALA A 338 -23.40 -13.73 8.59
N ASP A 339 -24.64 -14.22 8.34
CA ASP A 339 -25.83 -13.36 8.38
C ASP A 339 -26.17 -12.89 9.80
N ARG A 340 -26.02 -13.75 10.80
CA ARG A 340 -26.21 -13.34 12.21
C ARG A 340 -25.18 -12.28 12.61
N VAL A 341 -23.93 -12.45 12.21
CA VAL A 341 -22.87 -11.45 12.46
C VAL A 341 -23.22 -10.12 11.79
N ARG A 342 -23.61 -10.12 10.50
CA ARG A 342 -24.04 -8.91 9.79
C ARG A 342 -25.21 -8.22 10.50
N GLN A 343 -26.22 -8.98 10.95
CA GLN A 343 -27.36 -8.42 11.68
C GLN A 343 -26.93 -7.78 13.01
N ARG A 344 -26.03 -8.41 13.75
CA ARG A 344 -25.49 -7.85 14.99
C ARG A 344 -24.74 -6.55 14.75
N ILE A 345 -23.92 -6.46 13.68
CA ILE A 345 -23.25 -5.22 13.29
C ILE A 345 -24.28 -4.14 12.94
N ALA A 346 -25.32 -4.47 12.17
CA ALA A 346 -26.38 -3.51 11.83
C ALA A 346 -27.08 -2.97 13.09
N LEU A 347 -27.35 -3.83 14.08
CA LEU A 347 -27.91 -3.43 15.37
C LEU A 347 -26.96 -2.53 16.18
N LEU A 348 -25.64 -2.81 16.15
CA LEU A 348 -24.63 -1.94 16.77
C LEU A 348 -24.59 -0.54 16.15
N CYS A 349 -24.81 -0.43 14.86
CA CYS A 349 -24.79 0.86 14.14
C CYS A 349 -26.11 1.66 14.35
N LYS A 350 -27.22 0.99 14.64
CA LYS A 350 -28.54 1.63 14.73
C LYS A 350 -28.65 2.80 15.72
N PRO A 351 -28.08 2.74 16.95
CA PRO A 351 -28.12 3.87 17.90
C PRO A 351 -27.45 5.15 17.37
N TYR A 352 -26.57 5.03 16.38
CA TYR A 352 -25.86 6.16 15.78
C TYR A 352 -26.56 6.70 14.51
N GLY A 353 -27.81 6.33 14.28
CA GLY A 353 -28.60 6.83 13.15
C GLY A 353 -28.30 6.14 11.81
N ALA A 354 -27.69 4.96 11.82
CA ALA A 354 -27.37 4.21 10.61
C ALA A 354 -28.62 3.88 9.80
N ARG A 355 -28.58 4.09 8.47
CA ARG A 355 -29.59 3.65 7.51
C ARG A 355 -28.94 2.71 6.49
N GLU A 356 -29.65 1.61 6.18
CA GLU A 356 -29.14 0.63 5.21
C GLU A 356 -29.09 1.22 3.80
N LEU A 357 -28.04 0.85 3.07
CA LEU A 357 -27.78 1.17 1.68
C LEU A 357 -27.64 -0.12 0.86
N PRO A 358 -27.73 -0.07 -0.48
CA PRO A 358 -27.35 -1.17 -1.36
C PRO A 358 -25.93 -1.64 -1.11
N THR A 359 -25.69 -2.94 -1.16
CA THR A 359 -24.39 -3.56 -0.87
C THR A 359 -23.45 -3.59 -2.09
N THR A 360 -23.58 -2.64 -3.00
CA THR A 360 -22.80 -2.54 -4.24
C THR A 360 -21.31 -2.42 -3.97
N ILE A 361 -20.91 -1.60 -2.97
CA ILE A 361 -19.48 -1.39 -2.63
C ILE A 361 -18.85 -2.69 -2.12
N PRO A 362 -19.32 -3.33 -1.04
CA PRO A 362 -18.66 -4.53 -0.52
C PRO A 362 -18.72 -5.69 -1.50
N PHE A 363 -19.77 -5.79 -2.31
CA PHE A 363 -19.86 -6.75 -3.41
C PHE A 363 -18.74 -6.51 -4.43
N GLY A 364 -18.61 -5.27 -4.90
CA GLY A 364 -17.58 -4.88 -5.89
C GLY A 364 -16.16 -5.13 -5.36
N LEU A 365 -15.87 -4.71 -4.14
CA LEU A 365 -14.56 -4.88 -3.53
C LEU A 365 -14.20 -6.35 -3.23
N ARG A 366 -15.20 -7.23 -3.07
CA ARG A 366 -14.92 -8.65 -2.84
C ARG A 366 -14.73 -9.43 -4.14
N TYR A 367 -15.49 -9.15 -5.17
CA TYR A 367 -15.46 -9.90 -6.42
C TYR A 367 -14.66 -9.22 -7.55
N GLY A 368 -14.39 -7.92 -7.46
CA GLY A 368 -13.51 -7.14 -8.35
C GLY A 368 -12.68 -6.13 -7.56
N PRO A 369 -11.75 -6.59 -6.69
CA PRO A 369 -11.13 -5.74 -5.68
C PRO A 369 -10.15 -4.72 -6.24
N TYR A 370 -9.59 -4.95 -7.43
CA TYR A 370 -8.48 -4.13 -7.91
C TYR A 370 -8.97 -3.06 -8.88
N LEU A 371 -8.68 -1.82 -8.55
CA LEU A 371 -9.06 -0.65 -9.32
C LEU A 371 -7.94 -0.22 -10.28
N ASN A 372 -8.30 0.54 -11.30
CA ASN A 372 -7.30 1.19 -12.15
C ASN A 372 -6.69 2.39 -11.39
N VAL A 373 -5.42 2.27 -11.03
CA VAL A 373 -4.69 3.29 -10.27
C VAL A 373 -4.64 4.63 -10.99
N GLY A 374 -4.47 4.63 -12.31
CA GLY A 374 -4.49 5.86 -13.11
C GLY A 374 -5.80 6.65 -13.00
N GLU A 375 -6.90 5.96 -12.71
CA GLU A 375 -8.20 6.58 -12.50
C GLU A 375 -8.41 7.09 -11.06
N ILE A 376 -7.71 6.49 -10.09
CA ILE A 376 -7.81 6.87 -8.67
C ILE A 376 -6.90 8.06 -8.36
N MET A 377 -5.71 8.12 -8.97
CA MET A 377 -4.69 9.11 -8.62
C MET A 377 -4.82 10.44 -9.36
N ALA A 378 -5.76 10.57 -10.30
CA ALA A 378 -6.11 11.82 -10.97
C ALA A 378 -7.58 11.77 -11.43
N ASN A 379 -8.34 12.84 -11.22
CA ASN A 379 -9.70 12.91 -11.76
C ASN A 379 -9.75 13.45 -13.20
N ARG A 380 -10.96 13.54 -13.76
CA ARG A 380 -11.15 14.00 -15.14
C ARG A 380 -10.87 15.49 -15.35
N ASP A 381 -10.92 16.28 -14.29
CA ASP A 381 -10.75 17.73 -14.35
C ASP A 381 -9.30 18.16 -14.07
N GLY A 382 -8.34 17.22 -14.14
CA GLY A 382 -6.93 17.47 -13.86
C GLY A 382 -6.62 17.71 -12.38
N GLU A 383 -7.53 17.30 -11.49
CA GLU A 383 -7.30 17.32 -10.05
C GLU A 383 -6.51 16.07 -9.64
N VAL A 384 -5.41 16.27 -8.95
CA VAL A 384 -4.62 15.20 -8.32
C VAL A 384 -5.02 15.06 -6.86
N ASN A 385 -4.70 13.91 -6.28
CA ASN A 385 -4.95 13.68 -4.87
C ASN A 385 -3.72 13.17 -4.13
N PHE A 386 -3.72 13.44 -2.82
CA PHE A 386 -2.68 12.97 -1.92
C PHE A 386 -3.30 12.47 -0.62
N PRO A 387 -3.27 11.16 -0.35
CA PRO A 387 -3.75 10.62 0.91
C PRO A 387 -2.75 10.87 2.05
N ILE A 388 -3.31 11.15 3.22
CA ILE A 388 -2.62 11.17 4.51
C ILE A 388 -3.22 10.03 5.31
N ASN A 389 -2.42 9.31 6.08
CA ASN A 389 -2.97 8.27 6.92
C ASN A 389 -2.43 8.35 8.35
N ALA A 390 -3.30 8.04 9.31
CA ALA A 390 -2.95 7.90 10.71
C ALA A 390 -3.75 6.76 11.34
N LYS A 391 -3.14 6.09 12.32
CA LYS A 391 -3.74 5.02 13.11
C LYS A 391 -3.87 5.47 14.55
N PHE A 392 -5.02 5.18 15.15
CA PHE A 392 -5.31 5.46 16.55
C PHE A 392 -5.95 4.26 17.23
N PRO A 393 -5.83 4.11 18.55
CA PRO A 393 -6.74 3.23 19.28
C PRO A 393 -8.19 3.72 19.07
N ALA A 394 -9.14 2.78 18.98
CA ALA A 394 -10.54 3.11 18.69
C ALA A 394 -11.15 4.13 19.67
N SER A 395 -10.65 4.20 20.91
CA SER A 395 -11.06 5.19 21.91
C SER A 395 -10.74 6.65 21.54
N LYS A 396 -9.74 6.87 20.68
CA LYS A 396 -9.36 8.22 20.18
C LYS A 396 -10.01 8.58 18.84
N ALA A 397 -10.79 7.71 18.26
CA ALA A 397 -11.33 7.88 16.90
C ALA A 397 -12.19 9.16 16.76
N VAL A 398 -13.07 9.43 17.73
CA VAL A 398 -13.91 10.65 17.71
C VAL A 398 -13.05 11.91 17.83
N GLN A 399 -12.09 11.93 18.75
CA GLN A 399 -11.19 13.06 18.93
C GLN A 399 -10.36 13.34 17.66
N ALA A 400 -9.85 12.29 17.00
CA ALA A 400 -9.07 12.44 15.78
C ALA A 400 -9.92 12.96 14.60
N MET A 401 -11.18 12.51 14.48
CA MET A 401 -12.10 13.04 13.48
C MET A 401 -12.44 14.51 13.74
N GLN A 402 -12.70 14.89 14.99
CA GLN A 402 -12.94 16.28 15.39
C GLN A 402 -11.74 17.18 15.10
N ALA A 403 -10.51 16.69 15.36
CA ALA A 403 -9.29 17.42 15.06
C ALA A 403 -9.12 17.64 13.54
N PHE A 404 -9.47 16.65 12.72
CA PHE A 404 -9.52 16.82 11.26
C PHE A 404 -10.55 17.88 10.83
N GLU A 405 -11.77 17.85 11.37
CA GLU A 405 -12.82 18.80 11.05
C GLU A 405 -12.44 20.23 11.45
N ALA A 406 -11.87 20.41 12.64
CA ALA A 406 -11.33 21.69 13.11
C ALA A 406 -10.21 22.20 12.18
N PHE A 407 -9.24 21.33 11.85
CA PHE A 407 -8.17 21.67 10.92
C PHE A 407 -8.70 22.12 9.55
N ALA A 408 -9.69 21.43 9.00
CA ALA A 408 -10.31 21.79 7.72
C ALA A 408 -11.04 23.13 7.81
N ALA A 409 -11.75 23.40 8.92
CA ALA A 409 -12.44 24.66 9.16
C ALA A 409 -11.46 25.84 9.30
N ASP A 410 -10.40 25.67 10.09
CA ASP A 410 -9.36 26.71 10.32
C ASP A 410 -8.61 27.07 9.02
N ASN A 411 -8.55 26.16 8.06
CA ASN A 411 -7.87 26.38 6.78
C ASN A 411 -8.84 26.62 5.61
N ALA A 412 -10.13 26.81 5.87
CA ALA A 412 -11.15 26.95 4.83
C ALA A 412 -10.88 28.12 3.85
N ALA A 413 -10.43 29.27 4.36
CA ALA A 413 -10.09 30.43 3.53
C ALA A 413 -8.90 30.15 2.60
N LEU A 414 -7.83 29.53 3.11
CA LEU A 414 -6.67 29.14 2.32
C LEU A 414 -7.04 28.11 1.25
N MET A 415 -7.84 27.11 1.61
CA MET A 415 -8.31 26.09 0.68
C MET A 415 -9.19 26.72 -0.42
N GLN A 416 -10.08 27.64 -0.08
CA GLN A 416 -10.91 28.35 -1.06
C GLN A 416 -10.05 29.21 -2.00
N GLN A 417 -9.08 29.96 -1.47
CA GLN A 417 -8.18 30.81 -2.26
C GLN A 417 -7.43 30.02 -3.34
N HIS A 418 -6.95 28.83 -2.99
CA HIS A 418 -6.14 28.00 -3.90
C HIS A 418 -6.94 26.91 -4.61
N GLY A 419 -8.26 26.80 -4.42
CA GLY A 419 -9.09 25.75 -5.00
C GLY A 419 -8.69 24.34 -4.53
N ILE A 420 -8.24 24.23 -3.27
CA ILE A 420 -7.90 22.97 -2.61
C ILE A 420 -9.14 22.40 -1.93
N ARG A 421 -9.29 21.10 -1.94
CA ARG A 421 -10.37 20.37 -1.25
C ARG A 421 -9.78 19.29 -0.34
N MET A 422 -10.54 18.94 0.69
CA MET A 422 -10.25 17.82 1.57
C MET A 422 -11.47 16.90 1.66
N ALA A 423 -11.23 15.60 1.53
CA ALA A 423 -12.17 14.54 1.90
C ALA A 423 -11.56 13.71 3.03
N CYS A 424 -12.35 12.91 3.72
CA CYS A 424 -11.87 12.10 4.80
C CYS A 424 -12.49 10.71 4.78
N ASN A 425 -11.68 9.72 4.44
CA ASN A 425 -12.03 8.32 4.61
C ASN A 425 -11.68 7.85 6.03
N SER A 426 -12.31 6.80 6.50
CA SER A 426 -11.91 6.11 7.73
C SER A 426 -12.04 4.61 7.58
N LEU A 427 -11.27 3.88 8.37
CA LEU A 427 -11.19 2.43 8.24
C LEU A 427 -11.05 1.79 9.62
N LEU A 428 -11.51 0.57 9.71
CA LEU A 428 -11.45 -0.21 10.92
C LEU A 428 -10.65 -1.48 10.67
N HIS A 429 -9.56 -1.63 11.40
CA HIS A 429 -8.65 -2.76 11.35
C HIS A 429 -8.67 -3.51 12.68
N GLY A 430 -9.47 -4.56 12.79
CA GLY A 430 -9.59 -5.30 14.03
C GLY A 430 -9.94 -4.40 15.22
N HIS A 431 -8.95 -4.11 16.07
CA HIS A 431 -9.12 -3.33 17.28
C HIS A 431 -8.69 -1.85 17.18
N PHE A 432 -8.05 -1.44 16.08
CA PHE A 432 -7.64 -0.05 15.89
C PHE A 432 -8.41 0.65 14.76
N TRP A 433 -8.46 1.96 14.84
CA TRP A 433 -9.14 2.81 13.89
C TRP A 433 -8.13 3.62 13.08
N GLY A 434 -8.38 3.76 11.78
CA GLY A 434 -7.57 4.56 10.88
C GLY A 434 -8.36 5.71 10.28
N ILE A 435 -7.68 6.83 10.07
CA ILE A 435 -8.18 8.00 9.35
C ILE A 435 -7.32 8.24 8.13
N GLU A 436 -7.97 8.52 7.00
CA GLU A 436 -7.32 8.79 5.73
C GLU A 436 -7.90 10.07 5.09
N PRO A 437 -7.47 11.25 5.57
CA PRO A 437 -7.71 12.48 4.84
C PRO A 437 -7.05 12.45 3.48
N VAL A 438 -7.74 12.98 2.48
CA VAL A 438 -7.23 13.10 1.12
C VAL A 438 -7.31 14.56 0.70
N ILE A 439 -6.18 15.13 0.30
CA ILE A 439 -6.10 16.50 -0.21
C ILE A 439 -6.14 16.46 -1.73
N PHE A 440 -6.92 17.36 -2.32
CA PHE A 440 -7.15 17.46 -3.76
C PHE A 440 -6.84 18.87 -4.25
N TRP A 441 -6.13 18.96 -5.37
CA TRP A 441 -5.87 20.23 -6.05
C TRP A 441 -5.62 20.02 -7.54
N LYS A 442 -5.82 21.05 -8.36
CA LYS A 442 -5.54 21.00 -9.80
C LYS A 442 -4.06 21.26 -10.06
N ARG A 443 -3.44 20.35 -10.84
CA ARG A 443 -2.11 20.53 -11.42
C ARG A 443 -1.96 19.64 -12.65
N PRO A 444 -1.04 19.95 -13.59
CA PRO A 444 -0.68 19.01 -14.64
C PRO A 444 -0.22 17.69 -14.04
N LEU A 445 -0.52 16.59 -14.72
CA LEU A 445 0.05 15.29 -14.34
C LEU A 445 1.55 15.31 -14.56
N GLY A 446 2.31 15.05 -13.52
CA GLY A 446 3.73 14.77 -13.63
C GLY A 446 4.00 13.48 -14.40
N PRO A 447 5.28 13.20 -14.74
CA PRO A 447 5.66 12.05 -15.56
C PRO A 447 5.22 10.73 -14.93
N TYR A 448 5.28 10.61 -13.60
CA TYR A 448 4.91 9.38 -12.91
C TYR A 448 3.40 9.08 -13.01
N ARG A 449 2.55 10.06 -12.70
CA ARG A 449 1.09 9.91 -12.81
C ARG A 449 0.66 9.72 -14.26
N SER A 450 1.30 10.41 -15.20
CA SER A 450 1.06 10.27 -16.64
C SER A 450 1.36 8.85 -17.15
N HIS A 451 2.37 8.18 -16.59
CA HIS A 451 2.69 6.79 -16.96
C HIS A 451 1.54 5.82 -16.66
N TYR A 452 0.84 6.00 -15.53
CA TYR A 452 -0.26 5.14 -15.12
C TYR A 452 -1.64 5.65 -15.57
N ALA A 453 -1.76 6.91 -15.99
CA ALA A 453 -3.02 7.50 -16.40
C ALA A 453 -3.54 6.94 -17.72
N THR A 454 -4.87 6.83 -17.84
CA THR A 454 -5.49 6.50 -19.13
C THR A 454 -5.29 7.64 -20.15
N PRO A 455 -5.42 7.36 -21.46
CA PRO A 455 -5.32 8.42 -22.47
C PRO A 455 -6.27 9.59 -22.21
N GLU A 456 -7.49 9.32 -21.77
CA GLU A 456 -8.50 10.33 -21.44
C GLU A 456 -8.07 11.23 -20.27
N ARG A 457 -7.44 10.62 -19.24
CA ARG A 457 -6.90 11.36 -18.08
C ARG A 457 -5.71 12.22 -18.47
N ARG A 458 -4.82 11.70 -19.30
CA ARG A 458 -3.71 12.51 -19.85
C ARG A 458 -4.23 13.71 -20.62
N ALA A 459 -5.21 13.50 -21.52
CA ALA A 459 -5.79 14.57 -22.32
C ALA A 459 -6.44 15.65 -21.46
N SER A 460 -7.20 15.27 -20.42
CA SER A 460 -7.85 16.27 -19.53
C SER A 460 -6.86 17.08 -18.70
N SER A 461 -5.67 16.53 -18.44
CA SER A 461 -4.63 17.22 -17.68
C SER A 461 -3.85 18.25 -18.50
N THR A 462 -3.83 18.16 -19.82
CA THR A 462 -3.06 19.10 -20.67
C THR A 462 -3.59 20.53 -20.63
N SER A 463 -4.86 20.73 -20.26
CA SER A 463 -5.48 22.05 -20.12
C SER A 463 -5.27 22.69 -18.75
N VAL A 464 -4.62 22.00 -17.82
CA VAL A 464 -4.38 22.49 -16.46
C VAL A 464 -3.02 23.19 -16.41
N GLU A 465 -3.01 24.45 -16.04
CA GLU A 465 -1.77 25.20 -15.81
C GLU A 465 -1.16 24.88 -14.45
N GLU A 466 0.17 24.77 -14.42
CA GLU A 466 0.91 24.63 -13.17
C GLU A 466 0.75 25.92 -12.33
N ASN A 467 0.50 25.73 -11.06
CA ASN A 467 0.45 26.80 -10.08
C ASN A 467 1.27 26.37 -8.85
N ALA A 468 2.49 26.88 -8.78
CA ALA A 468 3.43 26.54 -7.72
C ALA A 468 2.92 26.91 -6.32
N GLU A 469 2.22 28.03 -6.16
CA GLU A 469 1.65 28.48 -4.89
C GLU A 469 0.56 27.52 -4.41
N ARG A 470 -0.33 27.10 -5.33
CA ARG A 470 -1.39 26.11 -5.03
C ARG A 470 -0.76 24.79 -4.58
N THR A 471 0.22 24.29 -5.32
CA THR A 471 0.92 23.04 -4.98
C THR A 471 1.64 23.15 -3.65
N ALA A 472 2.33 24.26 -3.38
CA ALA A 472 2.98 24.51 -2.10
C ALA A 472 1.97 24.57 -0.94
N ALA A 473 0.84 25.26 -1.12
CA ALA A 473 -0.22 25.32 -0.12
C ALA A 473 -0.84 23.94 0.18
N ALA A 474 -1.05 23.10 -0.85
CA ALA A 474 -1.58 21.74 -0.67
C ALA A 474 -0.59 20.86 0.10
N LEU A 475 0.71 20.95 -0.19
CA LEU A 475 1.75 20.20 0.52
C LEU A 475 1.93 20.73 1.97
N ASP A 476 1.86 22.04 2.20
CA ASP A 476 1.90 22.61 3.55
C ASP A 476 0.73 22.09 4.40
N LEU A 477 -0.49 22.11 3.87
CA LEU A 477 -1.66 21.55 4.54
C LEU A 477 -1.45 20.07 4.89
N ARG A 478 -0.87 19.29 3.98
CA ARG A 478 -0.52 17.89 4.23
C ARG A 478 0.41 17.72 5.43
N TYR A 479 1.52 18.43 5.44
CA TYR A 479 2.53 18.31 6.51
C TYR A 479 2.02 18.87 7.84
N ARG A 480 1.20 19.91 7.82
CA ARG A 480 0.57 20.45 9.03
C ARG A 480 -0.42 19.48 9.64
N LEU A 481 -1.27 18.83 8.81
CA LEU A 481 -2.21 17.82 9.30
C LEU A 481 -1.50 16.57 9.83
N GLN A 482 -0.41 16.15 9.19
CA GLN A 482 0.44 15.07 9.73
C GLN A 482 0.97 15.39 11.13
N ARG A 483 1.39 16.66 11.37
CA ARG A 483 1.83 17.10 12.70
C ARG A 483 0.69 17.06 13.72
N VAL A 484 -0.50 17.52 13.35
CA VAL A 484 -1.69 17.44 14.24
C VAL A 484 -1.92 16.00 14.71
N PHE A 485 -1.91 15.03 13.78
CA PHE A 485 -2.11 13.63 14.15
C PHE A 485 -0.95 13.06 14.98
N ARG A 486 0.29 13.38 14.63
CA ARG A 486 1.47 12.98 15.41
C ARG A 486 1.37 13.48 16.85
N ASP A 487 1.02 14.74 17.05
CA ASP A 487 0.96 15.37 18.38
C ASP A 487 -0.20 14.79 19.23
N MET A 488 -1.17 14.13 18.57
CA MET A 488 -2.20 13.33 19.22
C MET A 488 -1.75 11.88 19.54
N GLY A 489 -0.52 11.51 19.18
CA GLY A 489 0.04 10.17 19.38
C GLY A 489 -0.41 9.15 18.36
N SER A 490 -0.57 9.55 17.08
CA SER A 490 -0.86 8.63 16.00
C SER A 490 0.36 7.78 15.63
N LEU A 491 0.07 6.60 15.10
CA LEU A 491 1.00 5.86 14.23
C LEU A 491 0.61 6.10 12.78
N HIS A 492 1.52 5.79 11.85
CA HIS A 492 1.22 5.83 10.42
C HIS A 492 1.09 4.42 9.84
N VAL A 493 0.31 4.29 8.75
CA VAL A 493 0.15 3.01 8.05
C VAL A 493 1.45 2.67 7.33
N GLN A 494 2.03 3.66 6.64
CA GLN A 494 3.25 3.54 5.86
C GLN A 494 4.19 4.67 6.27
N TRP A 495 5.36 4.33 6.78
CA TRP A 495 6.33 5.32 7.26
C TRP A 495 7.24 5.82 6.13
N ALA A 496 8.02 4.92 5.57
CA ALA A 496 9.01 5.16 4.53
C ALA A 496 9.89 6.42 4.77
N LYS A 497 9.92 7.36 3.81
CA LYS A 497 10.70 8.61 3.92
C LYS A 497 9.81 9.86 4.11
N SER A 498 8.47 9.71 4.02
CA SER A 498 7.55 10.85 4.12
C SER A 498 7.04 11.12 5.53
N TYR A 499 7.19 10.16 6.44
CA TYR A 499 6.75 10.30 7.82
C TYR A 499 7.96 10.22 8.78
N PRO A 500 7.96 10.99 9.87
CA PRO A 500 9.12 11.17 10.73
C PRO A 500 9.29 10.02 11.76
N PHE A 501 9.61 8.81 11.28
CA PHE A 501 9.73 7.61 12.12
C PHE A 501 10.85 7.75 13.17
N ALA A 502 12.04 8.19 12.76
CA ALA A 502 13.17 8.40 13.67
C ALA A 502 12.81 9.39 14.80
N GLN A 503 12.15 10.50 14.43
CA GLN A 503 11.72 11.52 15.42
C GLN A 503 10.63 10.98 16.37
N ALA A 504 9.78 10.05 15.90
CA ALA A 504 8.78 9.42 16.76
C ALA A 504 9.41 8.48 17.81
N LEU A 505 10.64 8.04 17.60
CA LEU A 505 11.42 7.19 18.51
C LEU A 505 12.60 7.92 19.16
N GLU A 506 12.70 9.23 18.99
CA GLU A 506 13.79 10.02 19.56
C GLU A 506 13.85 9.86 21.08
N GLY A 507 15.05 9.61 21.61
CA GLY A 507 15.25 9.38 23.04
C GLY A 507 14.80 8.00 23.55
N GLN A 508 14.30 7.10 22.69
CA GLN A 508 13.93 5.74 23.06
C GLN A 508 15.06 4.74 22.75
N GLU A 509 15.32 3.80 23.65
CA GLU A 509 16.28 2.70 23.44
C GLU A 509 15.94 1.87 22.18
N THR A 510 14.67 1.80 21.81
CA THR A 510 14.20 1.15 20.59
C THR A 510 14.87 1.72 19.34
N TRP A 511 15.12 3.04 19.28
CA TRP A 511 15.80 3.67 18.15
C TRP A 511 17.26 3.20 18.06
N GLY A 512 17.99 3.19 19.17
CA GLY A 512 19.37 2.69 19.24
C GLY A 512 19.48 1.23 18.78
N LEU A 513 18.56 0.38 19.24
CA LEU A 513 18.51 -1.03 18.81
C LEU A 513 18.24 -1.17 17.30
N LEU A 514 17.33 -0.40 16.74
CA LEU A 514 17.05 -0.45 15.29
C LEU A 514 18.25 -0.01 14.44
N GLN A 515 19.03 0.98 14.91
CA GLN A 515 20.29 1.37 14.28
C GLN A 515 21.33 0.23 14.33
N GLN A 516 21.50 -0.43 15.49
CA GLN A 516 22.38 -1.58 15.62
C GLN A 516 21.96 -2.74 14.73
N ILE A 517 20.66 -3.03 14.61
CA ILE A 517 20.16 -4.04 13.70
C ILE A 517 20.49 -3.65 12.24
N LYS A 518 20.33 -2.39 11.87
CA LYS A 518 20.73 -1.89 10.55
C LYS A 518 22.21 -2.15 10.28
N ASP A 519 23.09 -1.86 11.24
CA ASP A 519 24.52 -2.10 11.13
C ASP A 519 24.88 -3.57 10.93
N VAL A 520 24.14 -4.50 11.55
CA VAL A 520 24.35 -5.94 11.41
C VAL A 520 23.91 -6.48 10.05
N VAL A 521 22.76 -6.00 9.54
CA VAL A 521 22.18 -6.53 8.28
C VAL A 521 22.65 -5.77 7.04
N ASP A 522 23.19 -4.57 7.23
CA ASP A 522 23.66 -3.68 6.16
C ASP A 522 24.84 -2.82 6.64
N PRO A 523 26.03 -3.43 6.82
CA PRO A 523 27.16 -2.76 7.47
C PRO A 523 27.63 -1.48 6.78
N SER A 524 27.51 -1.40 5.46
CA SER A 524 27.92 -0.24 4.65
C SER A 524 26.77 0.71 4.33
N HIS A 525 25.57 0.49 4.90
CA HIS A 525 24.38 1.31 4.68
C HIS A 525 24.03 1.52 3.21
N VAL A 526 24.10 0.45 2.42
CA VAL A 526 23.77 0.48 0.99
C VAL A 526 22.28 0.32 0.73
N ILE A 527 21.52 -0.37 1.61
CA ILE A 527 20.11 -0.66 1.41
C ILE A 527 19.26 0.58 1.71
N ASN A 528 18.60 1.11 0.71
CA ASN A 528 17.53 2.12 0.76
C ASN A 528 17.79 3.25 1.78
N PRO A 529 18.87 4.01 1.64
CA PRO A 529 19.23 5.06 2.59
C PRO A 529 18.10 6.06 2.83
N GLY A 530 17.96 6.50 4.09
CA GLY A 530 16.97 7.49 4.51
C GLY A 530 15.59 6.92 4.81
N VAL A 531 15.32 5.66 4.44
CA VAL A 531 14.05 5.04 4.80
C VAL A 531 14.00 4.82 6.32
N LEU A 532 12.88 5.15 6.95
CA LEU A 532 12.72 5.18 8.41
C LEU A 532 13.72 6.11 9.13
N GLY A 533 14.46 6.96 8.42
CA GLY A 533 15.56 7.77 8.95
C GLY A 533 16.87 7.01 9.14
N LEU A 534 16.98 5.78 8.63
CA LEU A 534 18.16 4.91 8.77
C LEU A 534 19.13 5.07 7.57
N GLY A 535 20.42 4.86 7.80
CA GLY A 535 21.42 4.72 6.74
C GLY A 535 21.64 5.96 5.87
N LEU A 536 21.40 7.18 6.38
CA LEU A 536 21.62 8.42 5.63
C LEU A 536 23.10 8.65 5.33
N GLU A 537 23.95 8.42 6.31
CA GLU A 537 25.40 8.53 6.14
C GLU A 537 25.97 7.20 5.63
N PRO A 538 26.80 7.22 4.56
CA PRO A 538 27.51 6.03 4.14
C PRO A 538 28.53 5.67 5.22
N ARG A 539 28.69 4.38 5.48
CA ARG A 539 29.79 3.86 6.30
C ARG A 539 30.85 3.25 5.37
N PRO A 540 32.13 3.44 5.69
CA PRO A 540 33.23 2.92 4.89
C PRO A 540 33.27 1.39 4.84
#